data_8b0942846445aad0fe947f977fd70369
#
_entry.id   8b0942846445aad0fe947f977fd70369
#
_cell.length_a   1.000
_cell.length_b   1.000
_cell.length_c   1.000
_cell.angle_alpha   90.00
_cell.angle_beta   90.00
_cell.angle_gamma   90.00
#
_symmetry.space_group_name_H-M   'P 1'
#
loop_
_entity.id
_entity.type
_entity.pdbx_description
1 polymer ?
#
loop_
_entity_poly.entity_id
_entity_poly.type
_entity_poly.pdbx_seq_one_letter_code
_entity_poly.pdbx_strand_id
1 'polypeptide(L)'
;EERGMRYATTMQLVEADRLSNPAGRQDSKTMRSGIEIDMYGAAVAYHLRKNHPGDVYMGFGLDAQDWERIPARTAFGRQRVLHIHDKERTGQHRGKPLLTSIMPMFKMLDHYERSELQAAVVNAMIAAFIETPLDGEAIGEMFGGSVDDYLAARNEWDIRLQGGSIIPVFPGDKVAPFTPSRPNSGSGQFV
;
A
#
# COMPACT_ATOMS: atom_id res chain seq x y z
N GLU A 1 27.32 -29.26 -16.59
CA GLU A 1 28.28 -29.42 -17.66
C GLU A 1 27.96 -30.61 -18.56
N GLU A 2 27.12 -31.50 -18.16
CA GLU A 2 26.75 -32.71 -18.92
C GLU A 2 25.28 -32.69 -19.38
N ARG A 3 24.82 -31.56 -19.84
CA ARG A 3 23.42 -31.46 -20.32
C ARG A 3 23.28 -31.86 -21.81
N GLY A 4 24.30 -32.48 -22.41
CA GLY A 4 24.24 -32.89 -23.81
C GLY A 4 24.09 -31.76 -24.81
N MET A 5 24.40 -30.53 -24.38
CA MET A 5 24.26 -29.36 -25.25
C MET A 5 25.38 -29.26 -26.26
N ARG A 6 25.04 -28.82 -27.48
CA ARG A 6 25.98 -28.65 -28.61
C ARG A 6 27.09 -27.62 -28.36
N TYR A 7 26.86 -26.69 -27.41
CA TYR A 7 27.80 -25.63 -27.06
C TYR A 7 28.08 -25.64 -25.56
N ALA A 8 29.31 -25.46 -25.17
CA ALA A 8 29.76 -25.42 -23.79
C ALA A 8 29.42 -24.09 -23.07
N THR A 9 29.01 -23.06 -23.81
CA THR A 9 28.63 -21.77 -23.24
C THR A 9 27.13 -21.73 -22.99
N THR A 10 26.75 -21.52 -21.75
CA THR A 10 25.35 -21.34 -21.33
C THR A 10 25.18 -20.00 -20.65
N MET A 11 24.02 -19.39 -20.80
CA MET A 11 23.62 -18.19 -20.06
C MET A 11 22.51 -18.55 -19.08
N GLN A 12 22.67 -18.09 -17.85
CA GLN A 12 21.65 -18.18 -16.82
C GLN A 12 21.12 -16.78 -16.54
N LEU A 13 19.82 -16.60 -16.66
CA LEU A 13 19.15 -15.40 -16.20
C LEU A 13 19.00 -15.47 -14.68
N VAL A 14 19.37 -14.40 -13.99
CA VAL A 14 19.27 -14.29 -12.53
C VAL A 14 18.40 -13.07 -12.22
N GLU A 15 17.43 -13.28 -11.37
CA GLU A 15 16.52 -12.23 -10.91
C GLU A 15 17.27 -11.19 -10.06
N ALA A 16 16.87 -9.93 -10.21
CA ALA A 16 17.53 -8.82 -9.52
C ALA A 16 17.44 -8.93 -7.99
N ASP A 17 16.41 -9.58 -7.46
CA ASP A 17 16.17 -9.75 -6.02
C ASP A 17 17.19 -10.68 -5.35
N ARG A 18 17.81 -11.55 -6.13
CA ARG A 18 18.88 -12.42 -5.67
C ARG A 18 20.22 -11.69 -5.46
N LEU A 19 20.38 -10.53 -6.10
CA LEU A 19 21.57 -9.70 -5.94
C LEU A 19 21.43 -8.84 -4.69
N SER A 20 22.15 -9.17 -3.63
CA SER A 20 22.06 -8.47 -2.33
C SER A 20 23.35 -8.62 -1.53
N ASN A 21 23.54 -7.75 -0.55
CA ASN A 21 24.67 -7.85 0.36
C ASN A 21 24.59 -9.14 1.18
N PRO A 22 25.71 -9.88 1.33
CA PRO A 22 25.75 -11.08 2.18
C PRO A 22 25.39 -10.79 3.61
N ALA A 23 24.60 -11.69 4.23
CA ALA A 23 24.26 -11.65 5.67
C ALA A 23 23.68 -10.29 6.15
N GLY A 24 22.95 -9.58 5.28
CA GLY A 24 22.32 -8.31 5.63
C GLY A 24 23.31 -7.16 5.90
N ARG A 25 24.57 -7.29 5.47
CA ARG A 25 25.56 -6.21 5.61
C ARG A 25 25.08 -4.95 4.92
N GLN A 26 25.32 -3.82 5.53
CA GLN A 26 25.05 -2.53 4.91
C GLN A 26 26.07 -2.20 3.81
N ASP A 27 25.70 -1.27 2.94
CA ASP A 27 26.58 -0.77 1.90
C ASP A 27 27.84 -0.16 2.50
N SER A 28 28.98 -0.40 1.86
CA SER A 28 30.31 0.09 2.25
C SER A 28 30.98 0.80 1.07
N LYS A 29 32.20 1.29 1.30
CA LYS A 29 32.99 1.91 0.21
C LYS A 29 33.30 0.93 -0.93
N THR A 30 33.44 -0.36 -0.62
CA THR A 30 33.83 -1.41 -1.56
C THR A 30 32.67 -2.33 -1.94
N MET A 31 31.50 -2.19 -1.32
CA MET A 31 30.31 -3.01 -1.60
C MET A 31 29.07 -2.14 -1.66
N ARG A 32 28.32 -2.24 -2.75
CA ARG A 32 27.09 -1.52 -3.01
C ARG A 32 26.01 -2.48 -3.49
N SER A 33 25.02 -2.72 -2.62
CA SER A 33 23.82 -3.53 -2.96
C SER A 33 24.16 -4.89 -3.61
N GLY A 34 25.14 -5.61 -3.06
CA GLY A 34 25.59 -6.91 -3.53
C GLY A 34 26.66 -6.88 -4.62
N ILE A 35 27.15 -5.71 -4.99
CA ILE A 35 28.21 -5.55 -6.00
C ILE A 35 29.49 -5.06 -5.30
N GLU A 36 30.56 -5.83 -5.45
CA GLU A 36 31.87 -5.35 -5.05
C GLU A 36 32.41 -4.40 -6.12
N ILE A 37 32.91 -3.27 -5.67
CA ILE A 37 33.47 -2.23 -6.56
C ILE A 37 34.92 -1.93 -6.19
N ASP A 38 35.70 -1.57 -7.19
CA ASP A 38 37.05 -1.07 -7.01
C ASP A 38 37.07 0.43 -6.63
N MET A 39 38.23 0.99 -6.49
CA MET A 39 38.43 2.40 -6.16
C MET A 39 37.91 3.36 -7.24
N TYR A 40 37.71 2.88 -8.46
CA TYR A 40 37.17 3.65 -9.60
C TYR A 40 35.68 3.42 -9.83
N GLY A 41 35.03 2.56 -8.99
CA GLY A 41 33.64 2.22 -9.12
C GLY A 41 33.30 1.15 -10.14
N ALA A 42 34.31 0.43 -10.67
CA ALA A 42 34.05 -0.70 -11.56
C ALA A 42 33.68 -1.95 -10.75
N ALA A 43 32.75 -2.75 -11.29
CA ALA A 43 32.33 -3.98 -10.63
C ALA A 43 33.44 -5.05 -10.70
N VAL A 44 33.80 -5.56 -9.52
CA VAL A 44 34.80 -6.62 -9.34
C VAL A 44 34.14 -7.98 -9.16
N ALA A 45 33.09 -8.05 -8.36
CA ALA A 45 32.32 -9.27 -8.11
C ALA A 45 30.87 -8.97 -7.77
N TYR A 46 30.05 -9.99 -7.86
CA TYR A 46 28.63 -9.95 -7.56
C TYR A 46 28.29 -11.02 -6.50
N HIS A 47 27.49 -10.64 -5.50
CA HIS A 47 26.99 -11.54 -4.48
C HIS A 47 25.55 -11.92 -4.80
N LEU A 48 25.35 -13.15 -5.24
CA LEU A 48 24.04 -13.67 -5.59
C LEU A 48 23.58 -14.66 -4.53
N ARG A 49 22.35 -14.51 -4.07
CA ARG A 49 21.70 -15.54 -3.26
C ARG A 49 21.50 -16.80 -4.09
N LYS A 50 21.77 -17.97 -3.53
CA LYS A 50 21.54 -19.25 -4.20
C LYS A 50 20.07 -19.45 -4.51
N ASN A 51 19.20 -19.09 -3.55
CA ASN A 51 17.75 -19.23 -3.66
C ASN A 51 17.07 -17.87 -3.73
N HIS A 52 15.88 -17.81 -4.36
CA HIS A 52 15.09 -16.59 -4.40
C HIS A 52 14.54 -16.27 -3.01
N PRO A 53 14.55 -14.99 -2.56
CA PRO A 53 14.09 -14.60 -1.22
C PRO A 53 12.59 -14.87 -0.98
N GLY A 54 11.80 -15.04 -2.04
CA GLY A 54 10.38 -15.37 -1.98
C GLY A 54 10.07 -16.86 -2.04
N ASP A 55 11.07 -17.75 -2.12
CA ASP A 55 10.88 -19.19 -2.11
C ASP A 55 10.48 -19.69 -0.72
N VAL A 56 9.19 -19.84 -0.52
CA VAL A 56 8.58 -20.27 0.75
C VAL A 56 8.84 -21.79 1.02
N TYR A 57 9.17 -22.55 -0.02
CA TYR A 57 9.39 -24.00 0.06
C TYR A 57 10.72 -24.40 0.70
N MET A 58 11.68 -23.53 0.69
CA MET A 58 12.93 -23.75 1.40
C MET A 58 12.70 -23.36 2.86
N GLY A 59 12.40 -24.33 3.68
CA GLY A 59 12.17 -24.14 5.12
C GLY A 59 13.22 -23.22 5.74
N PHE A 60 12.96 -22.73 6.94
CA PHE A 60 13.82 -21.82 7.73
C PHE A 60 15.26 -22.36 7.99
N GLY A 61 15.85 -23.08 7.01
CA GLY A 61 17.19 -23.59 7.04
C GLY A 61 18.24 -22.52 6.73
N LEU A 62 19.45 -22.73 7.24
CA LEU A 62 20.62 -21.88 7.04
C LEU A 62 20.95 -21.65 5.55
N ASP A 63 20.53 -22.55 4.68
CA ASP A 63 20.73 -22.51 3.21
C ASP A 63 19.96 -21.36 2.53
N ALA A 64 18.88 -20.84 3.13
CA ALA A 64 18.13 -19.71 2.59
C ALA A 64 18.92 -18.40 2.60
N GLN A 65 20.01 -18.33 3.36
CA GLN A 65 20.86 -17.15 3.51
C GLN A 65 22.25 -17.33 2.88
N ASP A 66 22.42 -18.28 1.96
CA ASP A 66 23.70 -18.53 1.33
C ASP A 66 23.90 -17.66 0.08
N TRP A 67 25.05 -16.98 0.01
CA TRP A 67 25.44 -16.14 -1.11
C TRP A 67 26.65 -16.76 -1.79
N GLU A 68 26.60 -16.74 -3.11
CA GLU A 68 27.74 -17.08 -3.95
C GLU A 68 28.40 -15.80 -4.47
N ARG A 69 29.71 -15.70 -4.26
CA ARG A 69 30.52 -14.61 -4.80
C ARG A 69 30.98 -14.96 -6.21
N ILE A 70 30.46 -14.28 -7.21
CA ILE A 70 30.78 -14.49 -8.62
C ILE A 70 31.67 -13.33 -9.11
N PRO A 71 32.92 -13.59 -9.51
CA PRO A 71 33.80 -12.56 -10.09
C PRO A 71 33.17 -11.99 -11.37
N ALA A 72 33.25 -10.68 -11.57
CA ALA A 72 32.73 -10.02 -12.76
C ALA A 72 33.41 -10.54 -14.03
N ARG A 73 34.69 -10.89 -13.93
CA ARG A 73 35.52 -11.39 -15.04
C ARG A 73 36.29 -12.63 -14.64
N THR A 74 36.62 -13.45 -15.62
CA THR A 74 37.58 -14.58 -15.46
C THR A 74 39.01 -14.06 -15.37
N ALA A 75 39.95 -14.93 -14.99
CA ALA A 75 41.37 -14.63 -14.98
C ALA A 75 41.91 -14.18 -16.38
N PHE A 76 41.28 -14.64 -17.44
CA PHE A 76 41.58 -14.27 -18.83
C PHE A 76 40.84 -13.01 -19.33
N GLY A 77 40.19 -12.25 -18.44
CA GLY A 77 39.48 -11.03 -18.77
C GLY A 77 38.07 -11.21 -19.37
N ARG A 78 37.61 -12.45 -19.63
CA ARG A 78 36.27 -12.72 -20.14
C ARG A 78 35.22 -12.36 -19.09
N GLN A 79 34.18 -11.65 -19.50
CA GLN A 79 33.07 -11.28 -18.64
C GLN A 79 32.27 -12.52 -18.25
N ARG A 80 32.05 -12.72 -16.94
CA ARG A 80 31.24 -13.80 -16.37
C ARG A 80 29.80 -13.35 -16.05
N VAL A 81 29.64 -12.11 -15.63
CA VAL A 81 28.36 -11.54 -15.29
C VAL A 81 28.07 -10.37 -16.23
N LEU A 82 26.93 -10.43 -16.90
CA LEU A 82 26.42 -9.35 -17.72
C LEU A 82 25.32 -8.64 -16.90
N HIS A 83 25.67 -7.51 -16.29
CA HIS A 83 24.76 -6.70 -15.51
C HIS A 83 24.22 -5.57 -16.37
N ILE A 84 23.00 -5.75 -16.88
CA ILE A 84 22.32 -4.78 -17.75
C ILE A 84 21.36 -3.96 -16.88
N HIS A 85 21.58 -2.66 -16.85
CA HIS A 85 20.67 -1.71 -16.19
C HIS A 85 20.83 -0.33 -16.79
N ASP A 86 19.81 0.48 -16.68
CA ASP A 86 19.84 1.88 -17.10
C ASP A 86 20.44 2.75 -15.98
N LYS A 87 21.46 3.55 -16.34
CA LYS A 87 22.13 4.46 -15.41
C LYS A 87 21.59 5.87 -15.58
N GLU A 88 20.89 6.37 -14.57
CA GLU A 88 20.42 7.75 -14.52
C GLU A 88 21.52 8.73 -14.04
N ARG A 89 22.51 8.25 -13.27
CA ARG A 89 23.58 9.06 -12.70
C ARG A 89 24.90 8.30 -12.56
N THR A 90 25.99 9.04 -12.49
CA THR A 90 27.33 8.49 -12.19
C THR A 90 27.32 7.88 -10.78
N GLY A 91 28.00 6.75 -10.62
CA GLY A 91 28.07 6.04 -9.32
C GLY A 91 26.85 5.20 -8.99
N GLN A 92 25.89 5.07 -9.88
CA GLN A 92 24.78 4.15 -9.75
C GLN A 92 25.22 2.74 -10.17
N HIS A 93 25.09 1.79 -9.25
CA HIS A 93 25.52 0.40 -9.45
C HIS A 93 24.36 -0.56 -9.70
N ARG A 94 23.12 -0.14 -9.50
CA ARG A 94 21.91 -0.91 -9.81
C ARG A 94 20.88 -0.05 -10.54
N GLY A 95 20.10 -0.70 -11.39
CA GLY A 95 18.95 -0.06 -12.03
C GLY A 95 17.87 0.31 -11.04
N LYS A 96 17.07 1.30 -11.42
CA LYS A 96 15.86 1.71 -10.70
C LYS A 96 14.66 1.04 -11.39
N PRO A 97 13.77 0.36 -10.66
CA PRO A 97 12.56 -0.19 -11.24
C PRO A 97 11.70 0.90 -11.88
N LEU A 98 11.15 0.63 -13.06
CA LEU A 98 10.31 1.59 -13.79
C LEU A 98 9.12 2.07 -12.95
N LEU A 99 8.54 1.18 -12.13
CA LEU A 99 7.40 1.49 -11.28
C LEU A 99 7.73 2.39 -10.09
N THR A 100 9.00 2.60 -9.75
CA THR A 100 9.40 3.37 -8.57
C THR A 100 8.83 4.80 -8.58
N SER A 101 8.78 5.42 -9.76
CA SER A 101 8.27 6.79 -9.92
C SER A 101 6.75 6.87 -9.74
N ILE A 102 6.03 5.76 -9.98
CA ILE A 102 4.57 5.68 -9.95
C ILE A 102 4.07 5.16 -8.60
N MET A 103 4.91 4.47 -7.82
CA MET A 103 4.51 3.90 -6.53
C MET A 103 3.84 4.88 -5.56
N PRO A 104 4.32 6.13 -5.40
CA PRO A 104 3.64 7.10 -4.56
C PRO A 104 2.22 7.41 -5.03
N MET A 105 2.01 7.44 -6.36
CA MET A 105 0.71 7.69 -6.96
C MET A 105 -0.26 6.53 -6.72
N PHE A 106 0.19 5.28 -6.87
CA PHE A 106 -0.61 4.11 -6.52
C PHE A 106 -1.01 4.08 -5.04
N LYS A 107 -0.08 4.46 -4.16
CA LYS A 107 -0.39 4.55 -2.73
C LYS A 107 -1.43 5.63 -2.41
N MET A 108 -1.37 6.76 -3.11
CA MET A 108 -2.38 7.81 -2.98
C MET A 108 -3.74 7.36 -3.52
N LEU A 109 -3.77 6.63 -4.63
CA LEU A 109 -4.99 6.08 -5.22
C LEU A 109 -5.65 5.07 -4.27
N ASP A 110 -4.90 4.11 -3.74
CA ASP A 110 -5.40 3.15 -2.74
C ASP A 110 -6.00 3.87 -1.51
N HIS A 111 -5.32 4.89 -1.03
CA HIS A 111 -5.82 5.68 0.09
C HIS A 111 -7.10 6.44 -0.26
N TYR A 112 -7.18 7.00 -1.46
CA TYR A 112 -8.37 7.70 -1.94
C TYR A 112 -9.55 6.75 -2.06
N GLU A 113 -9.38 5.59 -2.68
CA GLU A 113 -10.43 4.57 -2.82
C GLU A 113 -10.98 4.12 -1.47
N ARG A 114 -10.11 3.84 -0.50
CA ARG A 114 -10.51 3.48 0.87
C ARG A 114 -11.31 4.60 1.54
N SER A 115 -10.88 5.85 1.38
CA SER A 115 -11.55 7.01 1.95
C SER A 115 -12.93 7.23 1.34
N GLU A 116 -13.08 7.03 0.02
CA GLU A 116 -14.38 7.12 -0.66
C GLU A 116 -15.33 6.01 -0.21
N LEU A 117 -14.85 4.77 -0.10
CA LEU A 117 -15.65 3.67 0.41
C LEU A 117 -16.11 3.93 1.84
N GLN A 118 -15.21 4.39 2.71
CA GLN A 118 -15.56 4.73 4.09
C GLN A 118 -16.58 5.86 4.16
N ALA A 119 -16.42 6.89 3.34
CA ALA A 119 -17.39 7.98 3.26
C ALA A 119 -18.75 7.51 2.72
N ALA A 120 -18.77 6.58 1.74
CA ALA A 120 -20.01 5.99 1.25
C ALA A 120 -20.73 5.18 2.34
N VAL A 121 -19.98 4.41 3.16
CA VAL A 121 -20.55 3.67 4.29
C VAL A 121 -21.14 4.64 5.31
N VAL A 122 -20.41 5.68 5.71
CA VAL A 122 -20.91 6.69 6.66
C VAL A 122 -22.16 7.39 6.13
N ASN A 123 -22.16 7.78 4.84
CA ASN A 123 -23.31 8.41 4.20
C ASN A 123 -24.53 7.47 4.15
N ALA A 124 -24.30 6.16 3.97
CA ALA A 124 -25.38 5.17 3.98
C ALA A 124 -25.97 4.96 5.39
N MET A 125 -25.22 5.26 6.44
CA MET A 125 -25.68 5.17 7.83
C MET A 125 -26.51 6.39 8.26
N ILE A 126 -26.27 7.55 7.64
CA ILE A 126 -26.98 8.80 7.96
C ILE A 126 -28.16 8.96 6.99
N ALA A 127 -29.37 8.68 7.47
CA ALA A 127 -30.57 8.76 6.62
C ALA A 127 -31.27 10.12 6.69
N ALA A 128 -31.33 10.74 7.86
CA ALA A 128 -32.01 12.00 8.05
C ALA A 128 -31.61 12.68 9.37
N PHE A 129 -31.77 13.99 9.43
CA PHE A 129 -31.73 14.78 10.67
C PHE A 129 -33.12 15.17 11.07
N ILE A 130 -33.39 15.16 12.37
CA ILE A 130 -34.65 15.64 12.94
C ILE A 130 -34.36 17.03 13.53
N GLU A 131 -34.99 18.05 12.97
CA GLU A 131 -34.88 19.44 13.42
C GLU A 131 -36.15 19.84 14.15
N THR A 132 -36.01 20.36 15.36
CA THR A 132 -37.10 20.86 16.14
C THR A 132 -37.03 22.40 16.20
N PRO A 133 -37.92 23.13 15.54
CA PRO A 133 -37.91 24.58 15.54
C PRO A 133 -38.53 25.17 16.80
N LEU A 134 -39.06 24.35 17.71
CA LEU A 134 -39.67 24.82 18.96
C LEU A 134 -38.61 25.15 20.01
N ASP A 135 -38.78 26.29 20.68
CA ASP A 135 -37.96 26.69 21.81
C ASP A 135 -38.25 25.77 23.01
N GLY A 136 -37.27 25.59 23.90
CA GLY A 136 -37.35 24.66 25.04
C GLY A 136 -38.54 24.94 25.97
N GLU A 137 -38.92 26.22 26.14
CA GLU A 137 -40.10 26.62 26.92
C GLU A 137 -41.41 26.18 26.26
N ALA A 138 -41.54 26.37 24.96
CA ALA A 138 -42.72 25.97 24.18
C ALA A 138 -42.92 24.43 24.18
N ILE A 139 -41.85 23.68 24.22
CA ILE A 139 -41.88 22.21 24.34
C ILE A 139 -42.39 21.79 25.71
N GLY A 140 -41.92 22.42 26.78
CA GLY A 140 -42.39 22.16 28.16
C GLY A 140 -43.90 22.42 28.34
N GLU A 141 -44.40 23.52 27.81
CA GLU A 141 -45.84 23.85 27.85
C GLU A 141 -46.71 22.85 27.06
N MET A 142 -46.22 22.39 25.89
CA MET A 142 -46.96 21.50 25.01
C MET A 142 -47.07 20.07 25.54
N PHE A 143 -46.09 19.60 26.29
CA PHE A 143 -46.05 18.25 26.87
C PHE A 143 -46.46 18.20 28.34
N GLY A 144 -46.72 19.34 28.98
CA GLY A 144 -47.16 19.42 30.39
C GLY A 144 -46.11 18.94 31.39
N GLY A 145 -44.83 18.88 31.00
CA GLY A 145 -43.71 18.44 31.81
C GLY A 145 -42.51 19.38 31.71
N SER A 146 -41.44 19.05 32.38
CA SER A 146 -40.21 19.81 32.28
C SER A 146 -39.44 19.51 30.96
N VAL A 147 -38.56 20.43 30.54
CA VAL A 147 -37.65 20.22 29.38
C VAL A 147 -36.79 18.97 29.61
N ASP A 148 -36.46 18.68 30.86
CA ASP A 148 -35.66 17.52 31.23
C ASP A 148 -36.40 16.19 30.97
N ASP A 149 -37.73 16.16 31.24
CA ASP A 149 -38.56 14.97 30.94
C ASP A 149 -38.65 14.70 29.44
N TYR A 150 -38.75 15.76 28.64
CA TYR A 150 -38.75 15.65 27.18
C TYR A 150 -37.38 15.14 26.65
N LEU A 151 -36.27 15.67 27.17
CA LEU A 151 -34.95 15.23 26.79
C LEU A 151 -34.68 13.79 27.22
N ALA A 152 -35.17 13.36 28.39
CA ALA A 152 -35.08 11.99 28.85
C ALA A 152 -35.85 11.02 27.92
N ALA A 153 -37.09 11.36 27.57
CA ALA A 153 -37.88 10.57 26.62
C ALA A 153 -37.24 10.51 25.23
N ARG A 154 -36.56 11.58 24.79
CA ARG A 154 -35.87 11.63 23.51
C ARG A 154 -34.58 10.81 23.52
N ASN A 155 -33.86 10.76 24.63
CA ASN A 155 -32.65 9.93 24.78
C ASN A 155 -32.95 8.43 24.86
N GLU A 156 -34.11 8.04 25.35
CA GLU A 156 -34.58 6.64 25.35
C GLU A 156 -35.08 6.19 23.98
N TRP A 157 -35.18 7.10 23.02
CA TRP A 157 -35.75 6.82 21.71
C TRP A 157 -34.67 6.20 20.80
N ASP A 158 -34.56 4.88 20.78
CA ASP A 158 -33.67 4.12 19.90
C ASP A 158 -34.34 3.90 18.55
N ILE A 159 -33.97 4.75 17.56
CA ILE A 159 -34.50 4.64 16.20
C ILE A 159 -33.52 3.76 15.38
N ARG A 160 -33.93 2.54 15.14
CA ARG A 160 -33.19 1.66 14.20
C ARG A 160 -33.69 1.88 12.78
N LEU A 161 -32.90 2.61 11.99
CA LEU A 161 -33.19 2.88 10.60
C LEU A 161 -32.89 1.62 9.77
N GLN A 162 -33.94 1.00 9.25
CA GLN A 162 -33.87 -0.02 8.21
C GLN A 162 -34.47 0.57 6.93
N GLY A 163 -34.02 0.08 5.75
CA GLY A 163 -34.55 0.56 4.48
C GLY A 163 -36.08 0.47 4.43
N GLY A 164 -36.74 1.62 4.22
CA GLY A 164 -38.20 1.73 4.21
C GLY A 164 -38.85 1.98 5.58
N SER A 165 -38.08 2.22 6.64
CA SER A 165 -38.64 2.55 7.96
C SER A 165 -39.36 3.89 7.96
N ILE A 166 -40.54 3.93 8.54
CA ILE A 166 -41.27 5.17 8.85
C ILE A 166 -40.76 5.65 10.22
N ILE A 167 -40.18 6.83 10.26
CA ILE A 167 -39.68 7.43 11.51
C ILE A 167 -40.85 8.20 12.15
N PRO A 168 -41.35 7.80 13.30
CA PRO A 168 -42.28 8.63 14.04
C PRO A 168 -41.55 9.88 14.53
N VAL A 169 -42.11 11.04 14.33
CA VAL A 169 -41.57 12.32 14.81
C VAL A 169 -42.52 12.97 15.80
N PHE A 170 -41.98 13.76 16.72
CA PHE A 170 -42.79 14.51 17.65
C PHE A 170 -43.48 15.68 16.93
N PRO A 171 -44.66 16.14 17.46
CA PRO A 171 -45.33 17.32 16.92
C PRO A 171 -44.39 18.52 16.86
N GLY A 172 -44.25 19.12 15.69
CA GLY A 172 -43.34 20.24 15.44
C GLY A 172 -41.99 19.87 14.83
N ASP A 173 -41.58 18.62 14.90
CA ASP A 173 -40.34 18.18 14.30
C ASP A 173 -40.41 18.13 12.76
N LYS A 174 -39.32 18.50 12.10
CA LYS A 174 -39.14 18.37 10.67
C LYS A 174 -38.04 17.37 10.38
N VAL A 175 -38.30 16.46 9.46
CA VAL A 175 -37.28 15.53 8.98
C VAL A 175 -36.57 16.16 7.81
N ALA A 176 -35.31 16.52 7.98
CA ALA A 176 -34.43 16.98 6.91
C ALA A 176 -33.69 15.78 6.31
N PRO A 177 -34.00 15.38 5.06
CA PRO A 177 -33.28 14.28 4.43
C PRO A 177 -31.81 14.69 4.22
N PHE A 178 -30.90 13.81 4.63
CA PHE A 178 -29.49 14.01 4.33
C PHE A 178 -29.24 13.59 2.88
N THR A 179 -28.93 14.54 2.03
CA THR A 179 -28.53 14.32 0.62
C THR A 179 -27.01 14.42 0.55
N PRO A 180 -26.28 13.29 0.59
CA PRO A 180 -24.84 13.33 0.45
C PRO A 180 -24.44 13.77 -0.96
N SER A 181 -23.53 14.73 -1.06
CA SER A 181 -22.98 15.22 -2.34
C SER A 181 -21.89 14.30 -2.91
N ARG A 182 -22.05 12.97 -2.74
CA ARG A 182 -21.03 11.99 -3.15
C ARG A 182 -21.66 10.90 -4.04
N PRO A 183 -20.89 10.28 -4.98
CA PRO A 183 -19.46 10.48 -5.18
C PRO A 183 -19.13 11.90 -5.65
N ASN A 184 -17.97 12.40 -5.23
CA ASN A 184 -17.48 13.70 -5.68
C ASN A 184 -17.46 13.73 -7.23
N SER A 185 -17.90 14.83 -7.84
CA SER A 185 -17.90 15.00 -9.30
C SER A 185 -16.53 14.80 -9.97
N GLY A 186 -15.44 14.85 -9.17
CA GLY A 186 -14.08 14.55 -9.60
C GLY A 186 -13.70 13.07 -9.57
N SER A 187 -14.52 12.16 -8.99
CA SER A 187 -14.18 10.74 -8.89
C SER A 187 -14.02 10.06 -10.27
N GLY A 188 -14.78 10.50 -11.27
CA GLY A 188 -14.67 9.98 -12.64
C GLY A 188 -13.40 10.38 -13.41
N GLN A 189 -12.56 11.25 -12.84
CA GLN A 189 -11.28 11.65 -13.44
C GLN A 189 -10.12 10.74 -13.00
N PHE A 190 -10.34 9.87 -12.01
CA PHE A 190 -9.31 9.00 -11.44
C PHE A 190 -9.50 7.51 -11.77
N VAL A 191 -10.51 7.17 -12.59
CA VAL A 191 -10.78 5.80 -13.05
C VAL A 191 -10.34 5.63 -14.49
#